data_ff43ae4f09c3c9478ee24852c9ed8d60
#
_entry.id   ff43ae4f09c3c9478ee24852c9ed8d60
#
_cell.length_a   1.000
_cell.length_b   1.000
_cell.length_c   1.000
_cell.angle_alpha   90.00
_cell.angle_beta   90.00
_cell.angle_gamma   90.00
#
_symmetry.space_group_name_H-M   'P 1'
#
loop_
_entity.id
_entity.type
_entity.pdbx_description
1 polymer ?
#
loop_
_entity_poly.entity_id
_entity_poly.type
_entity_poly.pdbx_seq_one_letter_code
_entity_poly.pdbx_strand_id
1 'polypeptide(L)' 'MKDLSDFCPEFQEAAAYYASLNTPSDQAILVEFLRETQDIFGCIPNDAKEQIASIMQVKPALIDTLIRLYPSLSSQT' A
#
# COMPACT_ATOMS: atom_id res chain seq x y z
N MET A 1 -8.31 15.55 -0.62
CA MET A 1 -8.06 14.12 -0.77
C MET A 1 -7.07 13.90 -1.91
N LYS A 2 -6.07 13.07 -1.69
CA LYS A 2 -5.01 12.88 -2.68
C LYS A 2 -5.38 11.74 -3.62
N ASP A 3 -5.32 12.01 -4.92
CA ASP A 3 -5.61 11.01 -5.93
C ASP A 3 -4.34 10.23 -6.29
N LEU A 4 -4.52 9.06 -6.92
CA LEU A 4 -3.40 8.26 -7.36
C LEU A 4 -2.47 9.04 -8.30
N SER A 5 -3.02 9.92 -9.12
CA SER A 5 -2.24 10.73 -10.05
C SER A 5 -1.31 11.72 -9.34
N ASP A 6 -1.53 12.00 -8.06
CA ASP A 6 -0.66 12.88 -7.27
C ASP A 6 0.58 12.17 -6.73
N PHE A 7 0.63 10.85 -6.86
CA PHE A 7 1.79 10.07 -6.43
C PHE A 7 2.83 10.00 -7.54
N CYS A 8 4.07 9.64 -7.17
CA CYS A 8 5.13 9.49 -8.15
C CYS A 8 4.84 8.33 -9.11
N PRO A 9 5.44 8.35 -10.31
CA PRO A 9 5.20 7.29 -11.30
C PRO A 9 5.51 5.89 -10.79
N GLU A 10 6.51 5.76 -9.93
CA GLU A 10 6.89 4.46 -9.36
C GLU A 10 5.75 3.86 -8.57
N PHE A 11 5.09 4.67 -7.73
CA PHE A 11 3.96 4.18 -6.97
C PHE A 11 2.76 3.89 -7.88
N GLN A 12 2.54 4.73 -8.88
CA GLN A 12 1.45 4.51 -9.82
C GLN A 12 1.61 3.19 -10.57
N GLU A 13 2.83 2.87 -10.98
CA GLU A 13 3.12 1.61 -11.65
C GLU A 13 2.89 0.42 -10.72
N ALA A 14 3.36 0.52 -9.49
CA ALA A 14 3.14 -0.52 -8.50
C ALA A 14 1.64 -0.73 -8.25
N ALA A 15 0.89 0.36 -8.09
CA ALA A 15 -0.54 0.30 -7.87
C ALA A 15 -1.25 -0.40 -9.03
N ALA A 16 -0.88 -0.06 -10.26
CA ALA A 16 -1.46 -0.68 -11.44
C ALA A 16 -1.15 -2.18 -11.49
N TYR A 17 0.07 -2.55 -11.16
CA TYR A 17 0.48 -3.94 -11.13
C TYR A 17 -0.35 -4.74 -10.13
N TYR A 18 -0.43 -4.27 -8.89
CA TYR A 18 -1.15 -4.99 -7.85
C TYR A 18 -2.65 -5.01 -8.09
N ALA A 19 -3.20 -3.96 -8.68
CA ALA A 19 -4.61 -3.94 -9.05
C ALA A 19 -4.91 -4.99 -10.12
N SER A 20 -3.95 -5.25 -11.02
CA SER A 20 -4.14 -6.20 -12.12
C SER A 20 -4.03 -7.66 -11.70
N LEU A 21 -3.50 -7.93 -10.51
CA LEU A 21 -3.32 -9.31 -10.04
C LEU A 21 -4.64 -10.02 -9.74
N ASN A 22 -5.70 -9.26 -9.57
CA ASN A 22 -7.04 -9.82 -9.32
C ASN A 22 -7.12 -10.67 -8.05
N THR A 23 -6.28 -10.34 -7.05
CA THR A 23 -6.29 -11.01 -5.74
C THR A 23 -6.34 -9.97 -4.63
N PRO A 24 -7.38 -9.12 -4.61
CA PRO A 24 -7.37 -7.94 -3.75
C PRO A 24 -7.30 -8.24 -2.25
N SER A 25 -7.81 -9.37 -1.83
CA SER A 25 -7.85 -9.70 -0.40
C SER A 25 -6.70 -10.59 0.07
N ASP A 26 -5.73 -10.87 -0.81
CA ASP A 26 -4.61 -11.73 -0.45
C ASP A 26 -3.63 -10.98 0.45
N GLN A 27 -3.47 -11.48 1.69
CA GLN A 27 -2.61 -10.83 2.67
C GLN A 27 -1.14 -10.79 2.23
N ALA A 28 -0.65 -11.85 1.60
CA ALA A 28 0.72 -11.89 1.14
C ALA A 28 0.98 -10.81 0.08
N ILE A 29 0.05 -10.67 -0.85
CA ILE A 29 0.14 -9.64 -1.88
C ILE A 29 0.06 -8.25 -1.25
N LEU A 30 -0.82 -8.07 -0.28
CA LEU A 30 -0.97 -6.79 0.41
C LEU A 30 0.33 -6.40 1.11
N VAL A 31 0.98 -7.34 1.78
CA VAL A 31 2.25 -7.08 2.45
C VAL A 31 3.33 -6.71 1.43
N GLU A 32 3.38 -7.39 0.29
CA GLU A 32 4.32 -7.04 -0.77
C GLU A 32 4.10 -5.62 -1.28
N PHE A 33 2.85 -5.22 -1.48
CA PHE A 33 2.52 -3.88 -1.91
C PHE A 33 3.00 -2.85 -0.88
N LEU A 34 2.77 -3.12 0.39
CA LEU A 34 3.22 -2.24 1.47
C LEU A 34 4.75 -2.10 1.48
N ARG A 35 5.46 -3.20 1.31
CA ARG A 35 6.92 -3.18 1.27
C ARG A 35 7.45 -2.39 0.08
N GLU A 36 6.84 -2.56 -1.08
CA GLU A 36 7.22 -1.79 -2.26
C GLU A 36 6.96 -0.30 -2.06
N THR A 37 5.84 0.04 -1.45
CA THR A 37 5.51 1.42 -1.12
C THR A 37 6.57 2.01 -0.19
N GLN A 38 6.99 1.24 0.82
CA GLN A 38 8.04 1.68 1.74
C GLN A 38 9.36 1.92 1.01
N ASP A 39 9.70 1.06 0.06
CA ASP A 39 10.93 1.24 -0.73
C ASP A 39 10.87 2.50 -1.58
N ILE A 40 9.70 2.82 -2.11
CA ILE A 40 9.54 4.00 -2.96
C ILE A 40 9.64 5.29 -2.15
N PHE A 41 8.99 5.35 -1.00
CA PHE A 41 8.87 6.58 -0.20
C PHE A 41 9.79 6.62 1.01
N GLY A 42 10.46 5.53 1.35
CA GLY A 42 11.23 5.42 2.59
C GLY A 42 10.40 5.12 3.82
N CYS A 43 9.09 5.17 3.68
CA CYS A 43 8.11 4.83 4.72
C CYS A 43 6.78 4.62 4.03
N ILE A 44 5.74 4.29 4.79
CA ILE A 44 4.40 4.11 4.22
C ILE A 44 3.56 5.33 4.61
N PRO A 45 3.37 6.31 3.70
CA PRO A 45 2.57 7.51 4.01
C PRO A 45 1.09 7.16 4.20
N ASN A 46 0.39 7.98 4.98
CA ASN A 46 -1.04 7.79 5.21
C ASN A 46 -1.83 7.84 3.90
N ASP A 47 -1.48 8.75 3.00
CA ASP A 47 -2.15 8.86 1.71
C ASP A 47 -1.99 7.58 0.89
N ALA A 48 -0.80 7.00 0.91
CA ALA A 48 -0.54 5.74 0.21
C ALA A 48 -1.33 4.60 0.84
N LYS A 49 -1.45 4.59 2.17
CA LYS A 49 -2.26 3.55 2.84
C LYS A 49 -3.71 3.59 2.38
N GLU A 50 -4.27 4.78 2.24
CA GLU A 50 -5.65 4.94 1.75
C GLU A 50 -5.79 4.41 0.33
N GLN A 51 -4.85 4.73 -0.54
CA GLN A 51 -4.88 4.23 -1.91
C GLN A 51 -4.73 2.72 -1.96
N ILE A 52 -3.82 2.17 -1.19
CA ILE A 52 -3.63 0.71 -1.12
C ILE A 52 -4.92 0.03 -0.65
N ALA A 53 -5.55 0.58 0.38
CA ALA A 53 -6.79 0.02 0.91
C ALA A 53 -7.88 0.01 -0.16
N SER A 54 -8.00 1.08 -0.92
CA SER A 54 -8.98 1.18 -1.99
C SER A 54 -8.68 0.19 -3.12
N ILE A 55 -7.43 0.11 -3.55
CA ILE A 55 -7.01 -0.77 -4.64
C ILE A 55 -7.18 -2.24 -4.26
N MET A 56 -6.78 -2.59 -3.05
CA MET A 56 -6.84 -3.97 -2.57
C MET A 56 -8.21 -4.32 -1.99
N GLN A 57 -9.12 -3.36 -1.93
CA GLN A 57 -10.48 -3.55 -1.43
C GLN A 57 -10.50 -4.09 0.01
N VAL A 58 -9.65 -3.50 0.85
CA VAL A 58 -9.56 -3.84 2.27
C VAL A 58 -9.75 -2.59 3.10
N LYS A 59 -9.99 -2.77 4.38
CA LYS A 59 -10.13 -1.64 5.29
C LYS A 59 -8.76 -1.07 5.65
N PRO A 60 -8.62 0.25 5.77
CA PRO A 60 -7.36 0.85 6.20
C PRO A 60 -6.86 0.31 7.56
N ALA A 61 -7.77 -0.07 8.44
CA ALA A 61 -7.40 -0.66 9.73
C ALA A 61 -6.61 -1.95 9.57
N LEU A 62 -6.91 -2.74 8.54
CA LEU A 62 -6.16 -3.97 8.26
C LEU A 62 -4.72 -3.64 7.91
N ILE A 63 -4.51 -2.58 7.13
CA ILE A 63 -3.17 -2.15 6.76
C ILE A 63 -2.36 -1.76 7.99
N ASP A 64 -2.96 -0.99 8.90
CA ASP A 64 -2.31 -0.62 10.15
C ASP A 64 -1.95 -1.84 10.99
N THR A 65 -2.84 -2.82 11.03
CA THR A 65 -2.59 -4.08 11.73
C THR A 65 -1.40 -4.82 11.15
N LEU A 66 -1.32 -4.90 9.82
CA LEU A 66 -0.21 -5.57 9.14
C LEU A 66 1.11 -4.85 9.41
N ILE A 67 1.11 -3.54 9.43
CA ILE A 67 2.31 -2.76 9.72
C ILE A 67 2.82 -3.09 11.13
N ARG A 68 1.92 -3.28 12.08
CA ARG A 68 2.32 -3.67 13.45
C ARG A 68 2.85 -5.08 13.53
N LEU A 69 2.27 -6.00 12.75
CA LEU A 69 2.66 -7.41 12.78
C LEU A 69 3.97 -7.69 12.05
N TYR A 70 4.32 -6.86 11.08
CA TYR A 70 5.52 -7.05 10.27
C TYR A 70 6.54 -5.96 10.59
N PRO A 71 7.57 -6.27 11.41
CA PRO A 71 8.55 -5.26 11.85
C PRO A 71 9.32 -4.61 10.71
N SER A 72 9.37 -5.24 9.55
CA SER A 72 10.04 -4.68 8.39
C SER A 72 9.27 -3.53 7.76
N LEU A 73 8.00 -3.34 8.13
CA LEU A 73 7.17 -2.26 7.61
C LEU A 73 7.21 -1.06 8.56
N SER A 74 7.28 0.13 7.99
CA SER A 74 7.28 1.38 8.76
C SER A 74 6.26 2.34 8.20
N SER A 75 5.38 2.83 9.04
CA SER A 75 4.42 3.84 8.63
C SER A 75 4.95 5.23 8.97
N GLN A 76 4.43 6.21 8.25
CA GLN A 76 4.63 7.61 8.58
C GLN A 76 3.72 7.95 9.75
N THR A 77 4.28 8.35 10.85
CA THR A 77 3.50 8.78 12.03
C THR A 77 3.84 10.18 12.43
#